data_d7e4b15c7c9791d8edb55720048c39db
#
_entry.id   d7e4b15c7c9791d8edb55720048c39db
#
_cell.length_a   1.000
_cell.length_b   1.000
_cell.length_c   1.000
_cell.angle_alpha   90.00
_cell.angle_beta   90.00
_cell.angle_gamma   90.00
#
_symmetry.space_group_name_H-M   'P 1'
#
loop_
_entity.id
_entity.type
_entity.pdbx_description
1 polymer ?
#
loop_
_entity_poly.entity_id
_entity_poly.type
_entity_poly.pdbx_seq_one_letter_code
_entity_poly.pdbx_strand_id
1 'polypeptide(L)'
;MKYLLVAFLTLTIIPAFAQDPIIGDYLEPSNPSLVIQQTEIPYFEFNKVRSDAVIVEFENIHASSWQIEFHNDLLYGNPEGDAAIRIYDSEIAGKFFEIGMGSHPRYSYWIAADVPETGYVLLYSSYENGWAPGKPTKVTYSEQGGLTVDNGLRTVLSNLDISPFTIKSYSVHGMKGSADPPAVTDGVFTVKIISADYGENPLSIFPFVVTGIIGAGVIILIISKKRS
;
A
#
# COMPACT_ATOMS: atom_id res chain seq x y z
N MET A 1 10.38 -41.06 31.60
CA MET A 1 9.24 -40.16 31.79
C MET A 1 9.57 -38.66 31.71
N LYS A 2 10.76 -38.18 32.16
CA LYS A 2 11.12 -36.74 32.12
C LYS A 2 11.27 -36.15 30.71
N TYR A 3 11.64 -36.94 29.70
CA TYR A 3 11.83 -36.51 28.32
C TYR A 3 10.53 -36.41 27.51
N LEU A 4 9.48 -37.11 27.91
CA LEU A 4 8.18 -37.06 27.25
C LEU A 4 7.45 -35.72 27.48
N LEU A 5 7.69 -35.11 28.65
CA LEU A 5 7.06 -33.83 29.01
C LEU A 5 7.62 -32.65 28.23
N VAL A 6 8.93 -32.65 27.93
CA VAL A 6 9.59 -31.62 27.14
C VAL A 6 9.19 -31.69 25.66
N ALA A 7 9.07 -32.93 25.13
CA ALA A 7 8.58 -33.14 23.76
C ALA A 7 7.11 -32.71 23.60
N PHE A 8 6.29 -32.88 24.64
CA PHE A 8 4.87 -32.49 24.61
C PHE A 8 4.70 -30.96 24.66
N LEU A 9 5.57 -30.25 25.40
CA LEU A 9 5.53 -28.77 25.47
C LEU A 9 5.96 -28.12 24.16
N THR A 10 6.90 -28.72 23.43
CA THR A 10 7.33 -28.23 22.14
C THR A 10 6.32 -28.52 21.02
N LEU A 11 5.57 -29.64 21.12
CA LEU A 11 4.52 -29.96 20.13
C LEU A 11 3.24 -29.14 20.30
N THR A 12 2.95 -28.65 21.51
CA THR A 12 1.75 -27.82 21.74
C THR A 12 1.94 -26.35 21.37
N ILE A 13 3.19 -25.87 21.18
CA ILE A 13 3.46 -24.50 20.76
C ILE A 13 3.44 -24.36 19.22
N ILE A 14 3.76 -25.43 18.50
CA ILE A 14 3.83 -25.40 17.03
C ILE A 14 2.47 -25.15 16.34
N PRO A 15 1.32 -25.68 16.79
CA PRO A 15 0.05 -25.41 16.12
C PRO A 15 -0.50 -24.00 16.32
N ALA A 16 -0.05 -23.28 17.34
CA ALA A 16 -0.50 -21.90 17.58
C ALA A 16 0.13 -20.88 16.60
N PHE A 17 1.23 -21.26 15.95
CA PHE A 17 1.93 -20.43 14.95
C PHE A 17 1.80 -20.95 13.52
N ALA A 18 1.08 -22.07 13.33
CA ALA A 18 0.78 -22.63 12.02
C ALA A 18 -0.57 -22.15 11.47
N GLN A 19 -1.01 -20.95 11.84
CA GLN A 19 -1.88 -20.21 10.95
C GLN A 19 -1.03 -19.87 9.74
N ASP A 20 -1.47 -20.38 8.56
CA ASP A 20 -0.90 -19.95 7.29
C ASP A 20 -0.67 -18.45 7.37
N PRO A 21 0.52 -17.93 7.03
CA PRO A 21 0.67 -16.50 6.86
C PRO A 21 -0.40 -16.13 5.84
N ILE A 22 -1.42 -15.41 6.27
CA ILE A 22 -2.45 -14.92 5.38
C ILE A 22 -1.70 -13.97 4.48
N ILE A 23 -1.26 -14.51 3.34
CA ILE A 23 -0.60 -13.75 2.29
C ILE A 23 -1.64 -12.75 1.83
N GLY A 24 -1.48 -11.50 2.25
CA GLY A 24 -2.37 -10.42 1.88
C GLY A 24 -3.24 -9.84 2.99
N ASP A 25 -3.06 -10.21 4.25
CA ASP A 25 -3.69 -9.46 5.33
C ASP A 25 -3.06 -8.06 5.41
N TYR A 26 -3.93 -7.12 5.23
CA TYR A 26 -3.71 -5.72 5.44
C TYR A 26 -3.29 -5.52 6.90
N LEU A 27 -2.07 -5.04 7.13
CA LEU A 27 -1.64 -4.66 8.48
C LEU A 27 -2.45 -3.42 8.89
N GLU A 28 -3.46 -3.62 9.71
CA GLU A 28 -4.14 -2.49 10.34
C GLU A 28 -3.16 -1.76 11.27
N PRO A 29 -3.16 -0.42 11.24
CA PRO A 29 -2.28 0.35 12.11
C PRO A 29 -2.56 0.03 13.58
N SER A 30 -1.54 -0.22 14.36
CA SER A 30 -1.61 -0.59 15.78
C SER A 30 -2.09 0.54 16.69
N ASN A 31 -2.15 1.78 16.17
CA ASN A 31 -2.65 2.98 16.87
C ASN A 31 -3.80 3.60 16.08
N PRO A 32 -4.71 4.34 16.73
CA PRO A 32 -5.76 5.06 16.04
C PRO A 32 -5.14 5.97 14.98
N SER A 33 -5.52 5.72 13.73
CA SER A 33 -5.03 6.45 12.59
C SER A 33 -5.38 7.94 12.71
N LEU A 34 -4.36 8.79 12.72
CA LEU A 34 -4.56 10.23 12.69
C LEU A 34 -4.59 10.68 11.23
N VAL A 35 -5.70 11.22 10.79
CA VAL A 35 -5.78 11.90 9.48
C VAL A 35 -4.90 13.15 9.58
N ILE A 36 -3.79 13.16 8.83
CA ILE A 36 -2.86 14.30 8.79
C ILE A 36 -3.43 15.37 7.86
N GLN A 37 -3.95 14.94 6.70
CA GLN A 37 -4.47 15.83 5.67
C GLN A 37 -5.60 15.16 4.89
N GLN A 38 -6.60 15.96 4.55
CA GLN A 38 -7.62 15.60 3.57
C GLN A 38 -7.66 16.69 2.49
N THR A 39 -7.58 16.27 1.24
CA THR A 39 -7.64 17.14 0.08
C THR A 39 -8.77 16.71 -0.83
N GLU A 40 -9.64 17.63 -1.20
CA GLU A 40 -10.71 17.41 -2.18
C GLU A 40 -10.28 17.99 -3.53
N ILE A 41 -10.28 17.15 -4.55
CA ILE A 41 -9.89 17.51 -5.91
C ILE A 41 -11.15 17.53 -6.75
N PRO A 42 -11.57 18.71 -7.25
CA PRO A 42 -12.79 18.83 -8.04
C PRO A 42 -12.62 18.16 -9.41
N TYR A 43 -13.71 17.67 -9.97
CA TYR A 43 -13.75 16.90 -11.22
C TYR A 43 -13.03 17.54 -12.40
N PHE A 44 -13.09 18.86 -12.55
CA PHE A 44 -12.49 19.55 -13.70
C PHE A 44 -10.96 19.47 -13.73
N GLU A 45 -10.31 19.19 -12.60
CA GLU A 45 -8.86 18.97 -12.53
C GLU A 45 -8.44 17.70 -13.28
N PHE A 46 -9.33 16.73 -13.45
CA PHE A 46 -9.09 15.51 -14.21
C PHE A 46 -9.29 15.68 -15.71
N ASN A 47 -9.91 16.78 -16.17
CA ASN A 47 -10.12 17.08 -17.59
C ASN A 47 -8.89 17.69 -18.25
N LYS A 48 -7.74 17.07 -18.03
CA LYS A 48 -6.44 17.44 -18.57
C LYS A 48 -5.73 16.19 -19.11
N VAL A 49 -4.91 16.38 -20.12
CA VAL A 49 -3.95 15.35 -20.53
C VAL A 49 -2.76 15.33 -19.57
N ARG A 50 -2.05 14.22 -19.54
CA ARG A 50 -0.90 14.02 -18.64
C ARG A 50 0.15 15.14 -18.72
N SER A 51 0.43 15.66 -19.93
CA SER A 51 1.42 16.73 -20.14
C SER A 51 1.03 18.06 -19.49
N ASP A 52 -0.26 18.28 -19.28
CA ASP A 52 -0.83 19.53 -18.78
C ASP A 52 -1.17 19.44 -17.28
N ALA A 53 -0.89 18.30 -16.66
CA ALA A 53 -1.12 18.08 -15.25
C ALA A 53 -0.21 18.98 -14.40
N VAL A 54 -0.80 19.72 -13.47
CA VAL A 54 -0.09 20.62 -12.56
C VAL A 54 0.27 19.85 -11.30
N ILE A 55 1.50 20.02 -10.84
CA ILE A 55 1.96 19.46 -9.56
C ILE A 55 1.51 20.40 -8.44
N VAL A 56 0.81 19.84 -7.45
CA VAL A 56 0.30 20.53 -6.26
C VAL A 56 0.98 19.94 -5.04
N GLU A 57 1.54 20.77 -4.17
CA GLU A 57 2.18 20.31 -2.94
C GLU A 57 1.15 20.00 -1.86
N PHE A 58 1.39 18.96 -1.09
CA PHE A 58 0.67 18.72 0.15
C PHE A 58 1.26 19.59 1.27
N GLU A 59 0.42 19.96 2.23
CA GLU A 59 0.88 20.74 3.38
C GLU A 59 1.48 19.81 4.46
N ASN A 60 2.72 20.10 4.91
CA ASN A 60 3.34 19.57 6.13
C ASN A 60 3.31 18.05 6.35
N ILE A 61 3.58 17.24 5.32
CA ILE A 61 3.63 15.80 5.48
C ILE A 61 5.08 15.34 5.74
N HIS A 62 5.33 14.85 6.95
CA HIS A 62 6.64 14.36 7.41
C HIS A 62 6.56 12.92 7.95
N ALA A 63 5.86 12.02 7.29
CA ALA A 63 5.74 10.64 7.76
C ALA A 63 6.63 9.71 6.93
N SER A 64 7.48 8.93 7.61
CA SER A 64 8.26 7.84 7.02
C SER A 64 7.41 6.58 6.77
N SER A 65 6.28 6.49 7.44
CA SER A 65 5.26 5.46 7.22
C SER A 65 3.91 6.15 7.10
N TRP A 66 3.14 5.76 6.10
CA TRP A 66 1.88 6.44 5.79
C TRP A 66 0.88 5.51 5.11
N GLN A 67 -0.38 5.90 5.18
CA GLN A 67 -1.47 5.37 4.37
C GLN A 67 -2.15 6.51 3.64
N ILE A 68 -2.46 6.29 2.37
CA ILE A 68 -3.32 7.17 1.59
C ILE A 68 -4.60 6.41 1.26
N GLU A 69 -5.75 7.05 1.49
CA GLU A 69 -7.04 6.58 1.00
C GLU A 69 -7.52 7.49 -0.13
N PHE A 70 -7.88 6.89 -1.25
CA PHE A 70 -8.47 7.56 -2.39
C PHE A 70 -9.95 7.22 -2.48
N HIS A 71 -10.81 8.22 -2.37
CA HIS A 71 -12.25 8.10 -2.56
C HIS A 71 -12.61 8.73 -3.91
N ASN A 72 -13.09 7.92 -4.82
CA ASN A 72 -13.44 8.34 -6.17
C ASN A 72 -14.96 8.42 -6.31
N ASP A 73 -15.49 9.65 -6.13
CA ASP A 73 -16.91 9.97 -6.28
C ASP A 73 -17.15 10.79 -7.58
N LEU A 74 -16.30 10.60 -8.59
CA LEU A 74 -16.37 11.28 -9.87
C LEU A 74 -17.44 10.66 -10.77
N LEU A 75 -18.17 11.51 -11.48
CA LEU A 75 -19.09 11.13 -12.54
C LEU A 75 -18.40 11.21 -13.90
N TYR A 76 -18.13 10.07 -14.50
CA TYR A 76 -17.46 9.98 -15.77
C TYR A 76 -18.39 10.33 -16.93
N GLY A 77 -18.01 11.30 -17.74
CA GLY A 77 -18.74 11.72 -18.94
C GLY A 77 -18.30 10.99 -20.22
N ASN A 78 -17.16 10.36 -20.18
CA ASN A 78 -16.56 9.65 -21.32
C ASN A 78 -16.23 8.20 -20.92
N PRO A 79 -16.72 7.18 -21.66
CA PRO A 79 -16.37 5.76 -21.40
C PRO A 79 -14.88 5.44 -21.48
N GLU A 80 -14.10 6.25 -22.19
CA GLU A 80 -12.64 6.12 -22.25
C GLU A 80 -11.91 7.06 -21.30
N GLY A 81 -12.67 7.84 -20.49
CA GLY A 81 -12.12 8.74 -19.49
C GLY A 81 -11.58 7.97 -18.28
N ASP A 82 -10.55 8.55 -17.70
CA ASP A 82 -9.89 7.99 -16.52
C ASP A 82 -9.82 9.04 -15.41
N ALA A 83 -9.55 8.62 -14.19
CA ALA A 83 -9.05 9.45 -13.12
C ALA A 83 -7.71 8.87 -12.67
N ALA A 84 -6.63 9.54 -13.02
CA ALA A 84 -5.29 9.15 -12.62
C ALA A 84 -4.68 10.15 -11.67
N ILE A 85 -4.08 9.66 -10.59
CA ILE A 85 -3.35 10.47 -9.63
C ILE A 85 -1.93 9.95 -9.50
N ARG A 86 -0.96 10.87 -9.54
CA ARG A 86 0.45 10.63 -9.23
C ARG A 86 0.78 11.23 -7.89
N ILE A 87 1.47 10.48 -7.07
CA ILE A 87 2.04 10.93 -5.81
C ILE A 87 3.55 10.95 -5.96
N TYR A 88 4.16 12.10 -5.71
CA TYR A 88 5.59 12.34 -5.90
C TYR A 88 6.36 12.26 -4.60
N ASP A 89 7.57 11.74 -4.71
CA ASP A 89 8.57 11.72 -3.64
C ASP A 89 9.13 13.13 -3.36
N SER A 90 9.52 13.40 -2.12
CA SER A 90 10.15 14.65 -1.71
C SER A 90 11.65 14.68 -1.99
N GLU A 91 12.33 13.56 -1.96
CA GLU A 91 13.79 13.48 -1.97
C GLU A 91 14.34 13.17 -3.36
N ILE A 92 13.64 12.35 -4.13
CA ILE A 92 14.08 11.91 -5.45
C ILE A 92 13.22 12.55 -6.53
N ALA A 93 13.79 13.50 -7.25
CA ALA A 93 13.11 14.20 -8.33
C ALA A 93 12.66 13.22 -9.43
N GLY A 94 11.39 13.32 -9.83
CA GLY A 94 10.80 12.47 -10.85
C GLY A 94 10.29 11.12 -10.36
N LYS A 95 10.60 10.71 -9.15
CA LYS A 95 10.07 9.49 -8.55
C LYS A 95 8.63 9.67 -8.14
N PHE A 96 7.76 8.78 -8.58
CA PHE A 96 6.35 8.77 -8.21
C PHE A 96 5.74 7.36 -8.31
N PHE A 97 4.60 7.17 -7.68
CA PHE A 97 3.66 6.12 -8.06
C PHE A 97 2.37 6.74 -8.63
N GLU A 98 1.72 6.02 -9.52
CA GLU A 98 0.48 6.44 -10.19
C GLU A 98 -0.60 5.38 -9.95
N ILE A 99 -1.79 5.85 -9.62
CA ILE A 99 -2.99 5.03 -9.57
C ILE A 99 -4.00 5.62 -10.55
N GLY A 100 -4.57 4.77 -11.39
CA GLY A 100 -5.59 5.18 -12.32
C GLY A 100 -6.85 4.32 -12.22
N MET A 101 -7.99 4.98 -12.37
CA MET A 101 -9.33 4.43 -12.27
C MET A 101 -10.12 4.83 -13.51
N GLY A 102 -10.48 3.86 -14.35
CA GLY A 102 -11.26 4.11 -15.55
C GLY A 102 -12.76 4.08 -15.32
N SER A 103 -13.50 4.63 -16.27
CA SER A 103 -14.95 4.82 -16.19
C SER A 103 -15.76 3.53 -16.30
N HIS A 104 -17.05 3.65 -15.97
CA HIS A 104 -18.09 2.66 -16.31
C HIS A 104 -18.16 2.43 -17.85
N PRO A 105 -18.44 1.22 -18.36
CA PRO A 105 -18.75 0.00 -17.60
C PRO A 105 -17.53 -0.82 -17.19
N ARG A 106 -16.33 -0.45 -17.59
CA ARG A 106 -15.14 -1.28 -17.41
C ARG A 106 -14.61 -1.23 -15.98
N TYR A 107 -14.61 -0.06 -15.36
CA TYR A 107 -13.94 0.14 -14.08
C TYR A 107 -12.50 -0.36 -14.09
N SER A 108 -11.77 0.01 -15.14
CA SER A 108 -10.36 -0.37 -15.27
C SER A 108 -9.54 0.23 -14.13
N TYR A 109 -8.46 -0.43 -13.77
CA TYR A 109 -7.59 0.00 -12.69
C TYR A 109 -6.14 -0.32 -13.03
N TRP A 110 -5.23 0.60 -12.75
CA TRP A 110 -3.81 0.34 -12.89
C TRP A 110 -2.98 1.02 -11.80
N ILE A 111 -1.80 0.46 -11.58
CA ILE A 111 -0.77 1.00 -10.72
C ILE A 111 0.51 1.04 -11.53
N ALA A 112 1.20 2.16 -11.51
CA ALA A 112 2.51 2.32 -12.10
C ALA A 112 3.44 3.06 -11.14
N ALA A 113 4.74 2.94 -11.35
CA ALA A 113 5.74 3.72 -10.66
C ALA A 113 6.79 4.21 -11.67
N ASP A 114 7.36 5.37 -11.41
CA ASP A 114 8.56 5.85 -12.08
C ASP A 114 9.68 5.92 -11.04
N VAL A 115 10.69 5.10 -11.26
CA VAL A 115 11.87 5.02 -10.38
C VAL A 115 13.08 5.41 -11.21
N PRO A 116 13.93 6.33 -10.76
CA PRO A 116 14.98 6.98 -11.57
C PRO A 116 15.85 6.06 -12.39
N GLU A 117 16.18 4.87 -11.90
CA GLU A 117 17.05 3.94 -12.61
C GLU A 117 16.29 2.98 -13.55
N THR A 118 14.99 2.82 -13.32
CA THR A 118 14.14 1.85 -14.03
C THR A 118 13.19 2.53 -15.02
N GLY A 119 12.85 3.80 -14.78
CA GLY A 119 11.85 4.55 -15.52
C GLY A 119 10.42 4.14 -15.17
N TYR A 120 9.48 4.50 -16.02
CA TYR A 120 8.04 4.22 -15.83
C TYR A 120 7.72 2.74 -16.06
N VAL A 121 7.24 2.09 -15.03
CA VAL A 121 6.88 0.66 -15.05
C VAL A 121 5.42 0.49 -14.63
N LEU A 122 4.64 -0.23 -15.46
CA LEU A 122 3.30 -0.67 -15.10
C LEU A 122 3.42 -1.90 -14.19
N LEU A 123 3.00 -1.75 -12.94
CA LEU A 123 3.13 -2.77 -11.89
C LEU A 123 1.93 -3.71 -11.83
N TYR A 124 0.75 -3.15 -12.06
CA TYR A 124 -0.51 -3.89 -12.07
C TYR A 124 -1.50 -3.22 -13.02
N SER A 125 -2.32 -4.02 -13.69
CA SER A 125 -3.47 -3.52 -14.44
C SER A 125 -4.61 -4.53 -14.46
N SER A 126 -5.84 -4.03 -14.35
CA SER A 126 -7.07 -4.76 -14.61
C SER A 126 -7.90 -3.98 -15.60
N TYR A 127 -8.30 -4.62 -16.68
CA TYR A 127 -9.08 -3.96 -17.72
C TYR A 127 -10.56 -3.82 -17.34
N GLU A 128 -11.07 -4.74 -16.50
CA GLU A 128 -12.46 -4.76 -16.06
C GLU A 128 -12.53 -5.06 -14.56
N ASN A 129 -13.52 -4.46 -13.89
CA ASN A 129 -13.79 -4.68 -12.47
C ASN A 129 -12.55 -4.51 -11.58
N GLY A 130 -11.72 -3.53 -11.91
CA GLY A 130 -10.48 -3.26 -11.21
C GLY A 130 -10.66 -2.39 -9.96
N TRP A 131 -11.79 -1.71 -9.82
CA TRP A 131 -12.18 -0.93 -8.64
C TRP A 131 -13.71 -0.87 -8.52
N ALA A 132 -14.24 -0.41 -7.39
CA ALA A 132 -15.67 -0.30 -7.17
C ALA A 132 -16.04 1.09 -6.64
N PRO A 133 -17.06 1.76 -7.24
CA PRO A 133 -17.59 3.01 -6.70
C PRO A 133 -17.98 2.90 -5.24
N GLY A 134 -17.70 3.94 -4.47
CA GLY A 134 -18.00 4.01 -3.04
C GLY A 134 -17.08 3.17 -2.14
N LYS A 135 -16.07 2.50 -2.69
CA LYS A 135 -15.03 1.84 -1.91
C LYS A 135 -13.69 2.54 -2.09
N PRO A 136 -12.99 2.90 -0.99
CA PRO A 136 -11.69 3.56 -1.11
C PRO A 136 -10.64 2.61 -1.63
N THR A 137 -9.77 3.12 -2.49
CA THR A 137 -8.45 2.52 -2.73
C THR A 137 -7.52 2.94 -1.61
N LYS A 138 -6.76 2.00 -1.08
CA LYS A 138 -5.80 2.26 -0.01
C LYS A 138 -4.39 1.95 -0.47
N VAL A 139 -3.48 2.86 -0.19
CA VAL A 139 -2.05 2.71 -0.44
C VAL A 139 -1.33 2.86 0.87
N THR A 140 -0.56 1.87 1.24
CA THR A 140 0.19 1.83 2.48
C THR A 140 1.67 1.73 2.18
N TYR A 141 2.47 2.47 2.89
CA TYR A 141 3.93 2.43 2.76
C TYR A 141 4.60 2.44 4.13
N SER A 142 5.63 1.62 4.25
CA SER A 142 6.63 1.70 5.31
C SER A 142 8.00 1.30 4.75
N GLU A 143 9.08 1.82 5.34
CA GLU A 143 10.45 1.48 4.91
C GLU A 143 10.74 -0.02 4.95
N GLN A 144 10.15 -0.74 5.90
CA GLN A 144 10.36 -2.18 6.08
C GLN A 144 9.39 -3.04 5.29
N GLY A 145 8.16 -2.54 5.08
CA GLY A 145 7.08 -3.29 4.42
C GLY A 145 6.92 -2.98 2.94
N GLY A 146 7.57 -1.92 2.44
CA GLY A 146 7.38 -1.45 1.08
C GLY A 146 5.98 -0.89 0.81
N LEU A 147 5.64 -0.75 -0.46
CA LEU A 147 4.35 -0.26 -0.93
C LEU A 147 3.35 -1.42 -1.08
N THR A 148 2.19 -1.26 -0.46
CA THR A 148 1.06 -2.19 -0.58
C THR A 148 -0.18 -1.41 -1.06
N VAL A 149 -0.92 -1.97 -2.01
CA VAL A 149 -2.11 -1.33 -2.59
C VAL A 149 -3.31 -2.27 -2.54
N ASP A 150 -4.40 -1.77 -1.96
CA ASP A 150 -5.74 -2.36 -1.99
C ASP A 150 -6.65 -1.49 -2.87
N ASN A 151 -7.31 -2.10 -3.85
CA ASN A 151 -8.18 -1.40 -4.80
C ASN A 151 -9.64 -1.25 -4.33
N GLY A 152 -9.88 -1.49 -3.05
CA GLY A 152 -11.22 -1.53 -2.45
C GLY A 152 -11.97 -2.86 -2.64
N LEU A 153 -11.42 -3.78 -3.42
CA LEU A 153 -11.95 -5.13 -3.63
C LEU A 153 -11.01 -6.21 -3.10
N ARG A 154 -9.71 -5.96 -3.21
CA ARG A 154 -8.64 -6.87 -2.77
C ARG A 154 -7.29 -6.15 -2.79
N THR A 155 -6.32 -6.70 -2.08
CA THR A 155 -4.92 -6.31 -2.24
C THR A 155 -4.41 -6.75 -3.61
N VAL A 156 -3.90 -5.79 -4.40
CA VAL A 156 -3.46 -6.01 -5.79
C VAL A 156 -1.96 -5.87 -5.96
N LEU A 157 -1.29 -5.23 -5.00
CA LEU A 157 0.15 -5.09 -4.94
C LEU A 157 0.57 -5.20 -3.48
N SER A 158 1.63 -5.94 -3.19
CA SER A 158 2.10 -6.15 -1.82
C SER A 158 3.62 -6.10 -1.75
N ASN A 159 4.13 -5.37 -0.75
CA ASN A 159 5.55 -5.33 -0.38
C ASN A 159 6.50 -4.91 -1.53
N LEU A 160 6.07 -4.01 -2.41
CA LEU A 160 6.96 -3.47 -3.43
C LEU A 160 7.98 -2.53 -2.78
N ASP A 161 9.24 -2.85 -2.94
CA ASP A 161 10.32 -1.96 -2.49
C ASP A 161 10.46 -0.76 -3.43
N ILE A 162 10.06 0.41 -2.91
CA ILE A 162 10.27 1.72 -3.53
C ILE A 162 11.04 2.65 -2.58
N SER A 163 11.67 2.09 -1.56
CA SER A 163 12.32 2.85 -0.48
C SER A 163 13.52 3.69 -0.97
N PRO A 164 13.76 4.85 -0.34
CA PRO A 164 12.84 5.57 0.53
C PRO A 164 11.72 6.26 -0.28
N PHE A 165 10.55 6.51 0.34
CA PHE A 165 9.48 7.29 -0.29
C PHE A 165 8.77 8.19 0.72
N THR A 166 8.95 9.48 0.58
CA THR A 166 8.30 10.51 1.39
C THR A 166 7.35 11.34 0.54
N ILE A 167 6.08 11.37 0.90
CA ILE A 167 5.06 12.12 0.15
C ILE A 167 5.38 13.60 0.15
N LYS A 168 5.35 14.22 -1.04
CA LYS A 168 5.51 15.66 -1.20
C LYS A 168 4.32 16.31 -1.89
N SER A 169 3.95 15.80 -3.04
CA SER A 169 3.03 16.48 -3.96
C SER A 169 2.24 15.46 -4.77
N TYR A 170 1.24 15.95 -5.47
CA TYR A 170 0.45 15.14 -6.39
C TYR A 170 0.18 15.89 -7.71
N SER A 171 -0.19 15.13 -8.72
CA SER A 171 -0.82 15.67 -9.93
C SER A 171 -1.92 14.73 -10.39
N VAL A 172 -2.91 15.29 -11.12
CA VAL A 172 -4.04 14.51 -11.64
C VAL A 172 -4.24 14.77 -13.12
N HIS A 173 -4.75 13.75 -13.82
CA HIS A 173 -5.15 13.82 -15.21
C HIS A 173 -6.18 12.73 -15.52
N GLY A 174 -6.90 12.83 -16.63
CA GLY A 174 -7.92 11.85 -16.98
C GLY A 174 -8.20 11.74 -18.48
N MET A 175 -7.76 12.73 -19.27
CA MET A 175 -7.91 12.70 -20.73
C MET A 175 -6.71 12.01 -21.38
N LYS A 176 -6.95 11.22 -22.44
CA LYS A 176 -5.88 10.58 -23.23
C LYS A 176 -5.27 11.55 -24.25
N GLY A 177 -6.11 12.40 -24.84
CA GLY A 177 -5.73 13.40 -25.79
C GLY A 177 -6.44 14.74 -25.54
N SER A 178 -5.81 15.84 -25.95
CA SER A 178 -6.35 17.19 -25.77
C SER A 178 -7.63 17.46 -26.61
N ALA A 179 -7.89 16.64 -27.63
CA ALA A 179 -9.09 16.71 -28.44
C ALA A 179 -10.22 15.81 -27.95
N ASP A 180 -9.97 15.01 -26.91
CA ASP A 180 -10.97 14.09 -26.35
C ASP A 180 -12.04 14.84 -25.55
N PRO A 181 -13.26 14.28 -25.45
CA PRO A 181 -14.26 14.80 -24.54
C PRO A 181 -13.74 14.80 -23.08
N PRO A 182 -14.28 15.67 -22.22
CA PRO A 182 -13.96 15.65 -20.80
C PRO A 182 -14.09 14.24 -20.22
N ALA A 183 -13.10 13.83 -19.45
CA ALA A 183 -13.08 12.51 -18.80
C ALA A 183 -14.21 12.40 -17.77
N VAL A 184 -14.41 13.47 -17.01
CA VAL A 184 -15.38 13.57 -15.92
C VAL A 184 -16.22 14.83 -16.05
N THR A 185 -17.47 14.76 -15.58
CA THR A 185 -18.46 15.84 -15.72
C THR A 185 -18.89 16.45 -14.40
N ASP A 186 -18.73 15.71 -13.29
CA ASP A 186 -19.13 16.13 -11.95
C ASP A 186 -18.42 15.30 -10.88
N GLY A 187 -18.56 15.68 -9.62
CA GLY A 187 -18.09 14.92 -8.47
C GLY A 187 -16.77 15.44 -7.90
N VAL A 188 -16.26 14.69 -6.94
CA VAL A 188 -15.06 15.02 -6.18
C VAL A 188 -14.20 13.76 -6.01
N PHE A 189 -12.90 13.96 -6.07
CA PHE A 189 -11.92 12.92 -5.72
C PHE A 189 -11.24 13.32 -4.42
N THR A 190 -11.40 12.52 -3.37
CA THR A 190 -10.84 12.83 -2.05
C THR A 190 -9.58 12.01 -1.79
N VAL A 191 -8.52 12.68 -1.40
CA VAL A 191 -7.26 12.10 -0.93
C VAL A 191 -7.16 12.31 0.58
N LYS A 192 -7.08 11.22 1.35
CA LYS A 192 -6.83 11.28 2.79
C LYS A 192 -5.47 10.69 3.07
N ILE A 193 -4.61 11.46 3.71
CA ILE A 193 -3.30 11.01 4.17
C ILE A 193 -3.38 10.77 5.66
N ILE A 194 -2.99 9.58 6.06
CA ILE A 194 -3.12 9.07 7.40
C ILE A 194 -1.71 8.72 7.89
N SER A 195 -1.32 9.26 9.04
CA SER A 195 -0.13 8.75 9.72
C SER A 195 -0.46 7.39 10.29
N ALA A 196 0.33 6.40 9.95
CA ALA A 196 0.19 5.08 10.51
C ALA A 196 1.56 4.62 10.99
N ASP A 197 1.68 4.39 12.27
CA ASP A 197 2.80 3.64 12.81
C ASP A 197 2.46 2.15 12.59
N TYR A 198 2.92 1.60 11.49
CA TYR A 198 2.88 0.15 11.30
C TYR A 198 3.95 -0.41 12.20
N GLY A 199 3.56 -0.85 13.38
CA GLY A 199 4.45 -1.56 14.29
C GLY A 199 5.27 -2.61 13.53
N GLU A 200 6.47 -2.87 14.00
CA GLU A 200 7.37 -3.84 13.39
C GLU A 200 6.59 -5.10 13.00
N ASN A 201 6.74 -5.52 11.76
CA ASN A 201 6.13 -6.76 11.29
C ASN A 201 6.43 -7.88 12.30
N PRO A 202 5.43 -8.44 12.98
CA PRO A 202 5.67 -9.47 13.99
C PRO A 202 6.47 -10.66 13.44
N LEU A 203 6.47 -10.85 12.11
CA LEU A 203 7.30 -11.84 11.44
C LEU A 203 8.79 -11.46 11.42
N SER A 204 9.16 -10.19 11.58
CA SER A 204 10.58 -9.78 11.69
C SER A 204 11.22 -10.31 12.98
N ILE A 205 10.44 -10.54 14.02
CA ILE A 205 10.88 -11.08 15.31
C ILE A 205 10.99 -12.61 15.24
N PHE A 206 10.30 -13.26 14.29
CA PHE A 206 10.21 -14.72 14.20
C PHE A 206 11.58 -15.42 14.14
N PRO A 207 12.57 -14.99 13.34
CA PRO A 207 13.90 -15.60 13.35
C PRO A 207 14.58 -15.55 14.71
N PHE A 208 14.42 -14.45 15.46
CA PHE A 208 15.00 -14.29 16.79
C PHE A 208 14.31 -15.17 17.84
N VAL A 209 12.99 -15.30 17.77
CA VAL A 209 12.22 -16.18 18.64
C VAL A 209 12.62 -17.63 18.41
N VAL A 210 12.69 -18.09 17.15
CA VAL A 210 13.11 -19.45 16.80
C VAL A 210 14.54 -19.73 17.27
N THR A 211 15.47 -18.80 17.02
CA THR A 211 16.86 -18.94 17.45
C THR A 211 16.97 -18.97 18.97
N GLY A 212 16.18 -18.15 19.68
CA GLY A 212 16.11 -18.13 21.13
C GLY A 212 15.62 -19.47 21.72
N ILE A 213 14.57 -20.05 21.14
CA ILE A 213 14.01 -21.34 21.57
C ILE A 213 15.01 -22.47 21.33
N ILE A 214 15.66 -22.52 20.17
CA ILE A 214 16.70 -23.51 19.85
C ILE A 214 17.88 -23.37 20.82
N GLY A 215 18.35 -22.14 21.05
CA GLY A 215 19.44 -21.87 21.98
C GLY A 215 19.12 -22.33 23.41
N ALA A 216 17.92 -22.02 23.91
CA ALA A 216 17.48 -22.45 25.23
C ALA A 216 17.38 -24.00 25.31
N GLY A 217 16.86 -24.63 24.28
CA GLY A 217 16.80 -26.09 24.19
C GLY A 217 18.18 -26.75 24.25
N VAL A 218 19.16 -26.21 23.54
CA VAL A 218 20.56 -26.71 23.58
C VAL A 218 21.17 -26.52 24.97
N ILE A 219 20.97 -25.38 25.62
CA ILE A 219 21.46 -25.12 26.97
C ILE A 219 20.88 -26.11 27.97
N ILE A 220 19.56 -26.38 27.90
CA ILE A 220 18.88 -27.34 28.77
C ILE A 220 19.46 -28.74 28.56
N LEU A 221 19.70 -29.17 27.31
CA LEU A 221 20.30 -30.46 26.99
C LEU A 221 21.72 -30.61 27.56
N ILE A 222 22.54 -29.56 27.45
CA ILE A 222 23.91 -29.55 27.99
C ILE A 222 23.89 -29.67 29.53
N ILE A 223 22.99 -28.90 30.18
CA ILE A 223 22.87 -28.96 31.66
C ILE A 223 22.36 -30.33 32.13
N SER A 224 21.37 -30.89 31.43
CA SER A 224 20.83 -32.21 31.79
C SER A 224 21.87 -33.31 31.66
N LYS A 225 22.70 -33.27 30.61
CA LYS A 225 23.77 -34.25 30.37
C LYS A 225 24.93 -34.14 31.41
N LYS A 226 25.15 -32.95 31.98
CA LYS A 226 26.19 -32.72 32.99
C LYS A 226 25.76 -33.18 34.40
N ARG A 227 24.45 -33.40 34.60
CA ARG A 227 23.86 -33.83 35.88
C ARG A 227 23.53 -35.35 35.91
N SER A 228 23.68 -36.04 34.83
CA SER A 228 23.57 -37.51 34.67
C SER A 228 24.95 -38.12 34.67
#